data_06e7643d15ea76b861de4cc0eb72549e
#
_entry.id   06e7643d15ea76b861de4cc0eb72549e
#
_cell.length_a   1.000
_cell.length_b   1.000
_cell.length_c   1.000
_cell.angle_alpha   90.00
_cell.angle_beta   90.00
_cell.angle_gamma   90.00
#
_symmetry.space_group_name_H-M   'P 1'
#
loop_
_entity.id
_entity.type
_entity.pdbx_description
1 polymer ?
#
loop_
_entity_poly.entity_id
_entity_poly.type
_entity_poly.pdbx_seq_one_letter_code
_entity_poly.pdbx_strand_id
1 'polypeptide(L)'
;VYMQMHRAIEVDLYPVIGNHDLVAANPKDGSPPADDPRRIFRDRVGLERTYYSFDAVGYHFIVLDSIHVSRDDLHYHGMIEPEQMAWLKRDLAHTPKSTPIVVVTHIPLLTAFYSATKGGTFPAPQSRVVVNNLEVLEAFKDHNVPLVLQGHLHVEEMIRWQRTTFIVGGAICGKWWRGAWHGTKEGFNMITLGSNRFDWDYIEYGWQARRPTKK
;
A
#
# COMPACT_ATOMS: atom_id res chain seq x y z
N VAL A 1 -6.35 2.52 -20.59
CA VAL A 1 -7.39 3.05 -19.70
C VAL A 1 -6.75 3.77 -18.52
N TYR A 2 -5.96 3.09 -17.63
CA TYR A 2 -5.38 3.72 -16.43
C TYR A 2 -4.62 5.03 -16.74
N MET A 3 -3.66 5.01 -17.67
CA MET A 3 -2.88 6.19 -18.07
C MET A 3 -3.73 7.29 -18.73
N GLN A 4 -4.84 6.96 -19.37
CA GLN A 4 -5.78 7.95 -19.90
C GLN A 4 -6.55 8.64 -18.78
N MET A 5 -6.99 7.89 -17.78
CA MET A 5 -7.64 8.44 -16.58
C MET A 5 -6.66 9.30 -15.78
N HIS A 6 -5.43 8.83 -15.60
CA HIS A 6 -4.37 9.55 -14.91
C HIS A 6 -4.13 10.95 -15.52
N ARG A 7 -4.13 11.05 -16.87
CA ARG A 7 -3.95 12.33 -17.59
C ARG A 7 -5.17 13.25 -17.53
N ALA A 8 -6.34 12.73 -17.16
CA ALA A 8 -7.58 13.50 -17.06
C ALA A 8 -7.81 14.06 -15.64
N ILE A 9 -6.98 13.69 -14.68
CA ILE A 9 -7.06 14.18 -13.29
C ILE A 9 -6.15 15.40 -13.17
N GLU A 10 -6.74 16.53 -12.75
CA GLU A 10 -6.05 17.82 -12.63
C GLU A 10 -5.45 18.06 -11.24
N VAL A 11 -4.97 17.00 -10.59
CA VAL A 11 -4.30 17.04 -9.28
C VAL A 11 -3.01 16.24 -9.33
N ASP A 12 -2.09 16.52 -8.41
CA ASP A 12 -0.86 15.77 -8.28
C ASP A 12 -1.15 14.31 -7.94
N LEU A 13 -0.46 13.39 -8.61
CA LEU A 13 -0.62 11.96 -8.45
C LEU A 13 0.69 11.34 -7.98
N TYR A 14 0.59 10.56 -6.90
CA TYR A 14 1.72 9.88 -6.26
C TYR A 14 1.48 8.36 -6.30
N PRO A 15 1.88 7.67 -7.40
CA PRO A 15 1.60 6.26 -7.59
C PRO A 15 2.32 5.36 -6.59
N VAL A 16 1.60 4.38 -6.07
CA VAL A 16 2.13 3.30 -5.22
C VAL A 16 2.03 1.99 -5.98
N ILE A 17 3.15 1.27 -6.12
CA ILE A 17 3.17 -0.01 -6.82
C ILE A 17 2.43 -1.07 -6.02
N GLY A 18 1.57 -1.86 -6.69
CA GLY A 18 0.89 -3.03 -6.15
C GLY A 18 1.34 -4.33 -6.81
N ASN A 19 1.00 -5.47 -6.22
CA ASN A 19 1.36 -6.78 -6.76
C ASN A 19 0.80 -7.06 -8.17
N HIS A 20 -0.31 -6.42 -8.54
CA HIS A 20 -0.89 -6.54 -9.89
C HIS A 20 -0.19 -5.67 -10.94
N ASP A 21 0.70 -4.75 -10.53
CA ASP A 21 1.52 -3.96 -11.44
C ASP A 21 2.77 -4.72 -11.91
N LEU A 22 3.08 -5.86 -11.26
CA LEU A 22 4.22 -6.73 -11.56
C LEU A 22 3.88 -7.81 -12.60
N VAL A 23 3.20 -7.44 -13.67
CA VAL A 23 2.77 -8.40 -14.72
C VAL A 23 3.92 -9.16 -15.38
N ALA A 24 5.11 -8.55 -15.41
CA ALA A 24 6.30 -9.16 -15.96
C ALA A 24 7.04 -10.11 -14.98
N ALA A 25 6.63 -10.14 -13.70
CA ALA A 25 7.23 -11.04 -12.70
C ALA A 25 6.70 -12.48 -12.81
N ASN A 26 5.43 -12.63 -13.24
CA ASN A 26 4.77 -13.93 -13.40
C ASN A 26 4.01 -13.97 -14.73
N PRO A 27 4.71 -14.14 -15.87
CA PRO A 27 4.09 -14.17 -17.17
C PRO A 27 3.13 -15.36 -17.28
N LYS A 28 1.90 -15.09 -17.75
CA LYS A 28 0.88 -16.15 -17.90
C LYS A 28 1.09 -17.04 -19.13
N ASP A 29 1.97 -16.63 -20.01
CA ASP A 29 2.32 -17.35 -21.26
C ASP A 29 3.48 -18.35 -21.08
N GLY A 30 3.97 -18.52 -19.84
CA GLY A 30 5.07 -19.43 -19.52
C GLY A 30 6.47 -18.89 -19.87
N SER A 31 6.58 -17.64 -20.32
CA SER A 31 7.89 -17.00 -20.51
C SER A 31 8.60 -16.79 -19.15
N PRO A 32 9.94 -16.71 -19.13
CA PRO A 32 10.66 -16.43 -17.89
C PRO A 32 10.30 -15.04 -17.35
N PRO A 33 10.36 -14.85 -16.03
CA PRO A 33 10.18 -13.54 -15.42
C PRO A 33 11.16 -12.51 -16.00
N ALA A 34 10.72 -11.26 -16.11
CA ALA A 34 11.62 -10.18 -16.50
C ALA A 34 12.73 -9.97 -15.46
N ASP A 35 13.93 -9.60 -15.91
CA ASP A 35 15.04 -9.26 -15.01
C ASP A 35 14.70 -8.10 -14.08
N ASP A 36 13.91 -7.14 -14.57
CA ASP A 36 13.37 -6.03 -13.81
C ASP A 36 11.82 -6.03 -13.89
N PRO A 37 11.14 -6.71 -12.98
CA PRO A 37 9.69 -6.80 -12.99
C PRO A 37 8.97 -5.47 -12.74
N ARG A 38 9.68 -4.47 -12.19
CA ARG A 38 9.14 -3.13 -11.87
C ARG A 38 9.25 -2.15 -13.04
N ARG A 39 10.01 -2.48 -14.08
CA ARG A 39 10.30 -1.58 -15.19
C ARG A 39 9.04 -1.04 -15.86
N ILE A 40 8.07 -1.89 -16.16
CA ILE A 40 6.83 -1.48 -16.84
C ILE A 40 6.06 -0.46 -16.00
N PHE A 41 5.99 -0.63 -14.69
CA PHE A 41 5.35 0.34 -13.80
C PHE A 41 6.10 1.67 -13.84
N ARG A 42 7.41 1.67 -13.61
CA ARG A 42 8.24 2.88 -13.60
C ARG A 42 8.14 3.66 -14.90
N ASP A 43 8.29 2.98 -16.04
CA ASP A 43 8.20 3.60 -17.38
C ASP A 43 6.81 4.24 -17.62
N ARG A 44 5.75 3.64 -17.08
CA ARG A 44 4.38 4.14 -17.25
C ARG A 44 4.06 5.35 -16.40
N VAL A 45 4.57 5.41 -15.18
CA VAL A 45 4.29 6.49 -14.23
C VAL A 45 5.39 7.56 -14.21
N GLY A 46 6.50 7.36 -14.92
CA GLY A 46 7.60 8.33 -15.01
C GLY A 46 8.48 8.38 -13.77
N LEU A 47 8.64 7.27 -13.05
CA LEU A 47 9.46 7.18 -11.85
C LEU A 47 10.77 6.45 -12.11
N GLU A 48 11.87 6.90 -11.51
CA GLU A 48 13.14 6.18 -11.53
C GLU A 48 13.12 4.96 -10.59
N ARG A 49 12.39 5.07 -9.47
CA ARG A 49 12.24 4.04 -8.44
C ARG A 49 10.78 3.87 -8.07
N THR A 50 10.43 2.71 -7.49
CA THR A 50 9.09 2.41 -7.01
C THR A 50 8.84 2.87 -5.58
N TYR A 51 9.87 3.42 -4.93
CA TYR A 51 9.82 4.04 -3.60
C TYR A 51 10.46 5.43 -3.65
N TYR A 52 9.85 6.37 -2.96
CA TYR A 52 10.26 7.78 -2.97
C TYR A 52 9.64 8.54 -1.80
N SER A 53 10.08 9.76 -1.58
CA SER A 53 9.48 10.69 -0.63
C SER A 53 9.26 12.07 -1.25
N PHE A 54 8.35 12.84 -0.67
CA PHE A 54 8.05 14.20 -1.06
C PHE A 54 7.43 14.96 0.12
N ASP A 55 7.51 16.29 0.08
CA ASP A 55 6.88 17.16 1.06
C ASP A 55 5.65 17.83 0.47
N ALA A 56 4.55 17.80 1.21
CA ALA A 56 3.33 18.52 0.86
C ALA A 56 2.54 18.92 2.11
N VAL A 57 1.93 20.07 2.08
CA VAL A 57 1.03 20.61 3.13
C VAL A 57 1.56 20.49 4.56
N GLY A 58 2.88 20.61 4.72
CA GLY A 58 3.56 20.52 6.02
C GLY A 58 3.79 19.10 6.54
N TYR A 59 3.57 18.09 5.71
CA TYR A 59 3.87 16.69 5.98
C TYR A 59 4.98 16.19 5.07
N HIS A 60 5.76 15.26 5.58
CA HIS A 60 6.67 14.44 4.78
C HIS A 60 5.97 13.13 4.42
N PHE A 61 5.90 12.82 3.13
CA PHE A 61 5.29 11.59 2.62
C PHE A 61 6.37 10.62 2.21
N ILE A 62 6.23 9.37 2.64
CA ILE A 62 7.13 8.27 2.29
C ILE A 62 6.31 7.19 1.58
N VAL A 63 6.60 6.96 0.31
CA VAL A 63 5.99 5.89 -0.50
C VAL A 63 6.94 4.70 -0.51
N LEU A 64 6.45 3.53 -0.06
CA LEU A 64 7.22 2.30 0.01
C LEU A 64 6.72 1.27 -1.02
N ASP A 65 7.66 0.63 -1.70
CA ASP A 65 7.41 -0.61 -2.43
C ASP A 65 7.49 -1.77 -1.45
N SER A 66 6.36 -2.35 -1.12
CA SER A 66 6.25 -3.43 -0.15
C SER A 66 6.24 -4.83 -0.78
N ILE A 67 6.77 -4.97 -2.00
CA ILE A 67 6.68 -6.22 -2.74
C ILE A 67 8.09 -6.74 -3.06
N HIS A 68 8.43 -7.86 -2.46
CA HIS A 68 9.58 -8.67 -2.88
C HIS A 68 9.13 -9.69 -3.92
N VAL A 69 9.83 -9.77 -5.04
CA VAL A 69 9.59 -10.79 -6.09
C VAL A 69 10.63 -11.89 -5.93
N SER A 70 10.16 -13.07 -5.49
CA SER A 70 11.00 -14.26 -5.46
C SER A 70 11.26 -14.76 -6.89
N ARG A 71 12.53 -15.04 -7.21
CA ARG A 71 12.90 -15.63 -8.50
C ARG A 71 12.82 -17.14 -8.51
N ASP A 72 12.85 -17.78 -7.33
CA ASP A 72 12.94 -19.22 -7.18
C ASP A 72 11.59 -19.91 -7.36
N ASP A 73 10.51 -19.31 -6.83
CA ASP A 73 9.17 -19.90 -6.85
C ASP A 73 8.15 -19.05 -7.62
N LEU A 74 8.59 -17.96 -8.26
CA LEU A 74 7.76 -17.00 -9.02
C LEU A 74 6.63 -16.37 -8.21
N HIS A 75 6.71 -16.42 -6.89
CA HIS A 75 5.77 -15.79 -5.99
C HIS A 75 6.32 -14.46 -5.48
N TYR A 76 5.44 -13.64 -4.91
CA TYR A 76 5.84 -12.43 -4.20
C TYR A 76 5.55 -12.56 -2.71
N HIS A 77 6.34 -11.85 -1.94
CA HIS A 77 6.16 -11.67 -0.50
C HIS A 77 6.01 -10.20 -0.18
N GLY A 78 5.30 -9.89 0.90
CA GLY A 78 5.32 -8.54 1.48
C GLY A 78 6.65 -8.32 2.19
N MET A 79 7.50 -7.45 1.64
CA MET A 79 8.81 -7.16 2.24
C MET A 79 9.33 -5.80 1.75
N ILE A 80 9.94 -5.05 2.65
CA ILE A 80 10.74 -3.88 2.29
C ILE A 80 12.17 -4.35 2.08
N GLU A 81 12.64 -4.28 0.85
CA GLU A 81 13.96 -4.75 0.44
C GLU A 81 15.10 -4.06 1.20
N PRO A 82 16.25 -4.72 1.43
CA PRO A 82 17.37 -4.14 2.19
C PRO A 82 17.88 -2.81 1.65
N GLU A 83 17.93 -2.66 0.32
CA GLU A 83 18.35 -1.41 -0.33
C GLU A 83 17.37 -0.28 0.01
N GLN A 84 16.06 -0.58 -0.06
CA GLN A 84 15.01 0.37 0.29
C GLN A 84 15.01 0.69 1.79
N MET A 85 15.27 -0.29 2.67
CA MET A 85 15.45 -0.05 4.10
C MET A 85 16.63 0.89 4.39
N ALA A 86 17.74 0.73 3.69
CA ALA A 86 18.87 1.63 3.81
C ALA A 86 18.53 3.06 3.32
N TRP A 87 17.77 3.17 2.24
CA TRP A 87 17.25 4.44 1.76
C TRP A 87 16.29 5.08 2.77
N LEU A 88 15.31 4.32 3.28
CA LEU A 88 14.34 4.79 4.28
C LEU A 88 15.05 5.36 5.53
N LYS A 89 16.04 4.64 6.06
CA LYS A 89 16.82 5.11 7.21
C LYS A 89 17.57 6.42 6.93
N ARG A 90 18.08 6.61 5.70
CA ARG A 90 18.73 7.88 5.30
C ARG A 90 17.71 9.01 5.15
N ASP A 91 16.56 8.75 4.53
CA ASP A 91 15.49 9.71 4.34
C ASP A 91 14.98 10.23 5.70
N LEU A 92 14.67 9.31 6.61
CA LEU A 92 14.30 9.62 7.98
C LEU A 92 15.37 10.41 8.76
N ALA A 93 16.64 10.11 8.54
CA ALA A 93 17.74 10.83 9.20
C ALA A 93 17.84 12.31 8.75
N HIS A 94 17.36 12.64 7.55
CA HIS A 94 17.29 14.00 7.04
C HIS A 94 15.96 14.71 7.39
N THR A 95 14.96 13.96 7.83
CA THR A 95 13.66 14.52 8.21
C THR A 95 13.65 14.96 9.68
N PRO A 96 13.35 16.23 10.00
CA PRO A 96 13.24 16.68 11.38
C PRO A 96 12.27 15.83 12.20
N LYS A 97 12.64 15.47 13.43
CA LYS A 97 11.84 14.59 14.30
C LYS A 97 10.42 15.09 14.57
N SER A 98 10.19 16.40 14.47
CA SER A 98 8.89 17.03 14.67
C SER A 98 8.01 17.02 13.42
N THR A 99 8.59 16.78 12.24
CA THR A 99 7.84 16.76 10.98
C THR A 99 6.87 15.58 10.98
N PRO A 100 5.57 15.82 10.77
CA PRO A 100 4.62 14.71 10.67
C PRO A 100 4.84 13.95 9.37
N ILE A 101 4.90 12.62 9.46
CA ILE A 101 5.18 11.73 8.34
C ILE A 101 3.95 10.90 8.02
N VAL A 102 3.55 10.86 6.75
CA VAL A 102 2.56 9.91 6.23
C VAL A 102 3.30 8.85 5.42
N VAL A 103 3.17 7.60 5.82
CA VAL A 103 3.75 6.48 5.07
C VAL A 103 2.65 5.84 4.22
N VAL A 104 2.96 5.54 2.96
CA VAL A 104 2.02 4.90 2.03
C VAL A 104 2.65 3.64 1.46
N THR A 105 1.93 2.53 1.52
CA THR A 105 2.41 1.24 1.00
C THR A 105 1.24 0.40 0.49
N HIS A 106 1.51 -0.61 -0.35
CA HIS A 106 0.46 -1.49 -0.85
C HIS A 106 0.17 -2.64 0.12
N ILE A 107 1.15 -3.51 0.40
CA ILE A 107 0.98 -4.63 1.32
C ILE A 107 1.09 -4.12 2.77
N PRO A 108 0.17 -4.50 3.68
CA PRO A 108 0.12 -3.98 5.03
C PRO A 108 1.37 -4.27 5.86
N LEU A 109 1.84 -3.26 6.61
CA LEU A 109 2.77 -3.41 7.72
C LEU A 109 2.07 -4.00 8.95
N LEU A 110 0.79 -3.65 9.16
CA LEU A 110 -0.02 -4.10 10.28
C LEU A 110 -1.47 -4.31 9.85
N THR A 111 -2.04 -5.46 10.21
CA THR A 111 -3.45 -5.80 9.98
C THR A 111 -3.95 -6.81 11.02
N ALA A 112 -5.19 -6.70 11.43
CA ALA A 112 -5.93 -7.69 12.22
C ALA A 112 -6.84 -8.58 11.36
N PHE A 113 -6.90 -8.35 10.05
CA PHE A 113 -7.82 -9.03 9.14
C PHE A 113 -7.83 -10.55 9.29
N TYR A 114 -6.64 -11.17 9.36
CA TYR A 114 -6.54 -12.63 9.49
C TYR A 114 -6.99 -13.13 10.86
N SER A 115 -6.66 -12.42 11.91
CA SER A 115 -7.14 -12.76 13.26
C SER A 115 -8.66 -12.63 13.36
N ALA A 116 -9.25 -11.61 12.73
CA ALA A 116 -10.69 -11.40 12.71
C ALA A 116 -11.46 -12.41 11.84
N THR A 117 -10.86 -12.89 10.73
CA THR A 117 -11.56 -13.73 9.74
C THR A 117 -11.20 -15.22 9.81
N LYS A 118 -10.07 -15.58 10.41
CA LYS A 118 -9.53 -16.95 10.46
C LYS A 118 -9.24 -17.43 11.89
N GLY A 119 -9.33 -16.53 12.88
CA GLY A 119 -9.02 -16.81 14.28
C GLY A 119 -7.65 -16.31 14.71
N GLY A 120 -7.52 -16.00 16.02
CA GLY A 120 -6.38 -15.28 16.60
C GLY A 120 -5.01 -15.97 16.47
N THR A 121 -4.98 -17.28 16.22
CA THR A 121 -3.73 -18.04 16.03
C THR A 121 -3.39 -18.31 14.55
N PHE A 122 -4.23 -17.87 13.61
CA PHE A 122 -3.98 -18.06 12.19
C PHE A 122 -2.86 -17.13 11.72
N PRO A 123 -1.75 -17.66 11.15
CA PRO A 123 -0.68 -16.81 10.63
C PRO A 123 -1.10 -16.14 9.34
N ALA A 124 -0.88 -14.85 9.24
CA ALA A 124 -1.10 -14.14 7.98
C ALA A 124 -0.14 -14.66 6.91
N PRO A 125 -0.61 -14.92 5.67
CA PRO A 125 0.28 -15.35 4.59
C PRO A 125 1.32 -14.28 4.27
N GLN A 126 2.56 -14.68 3.96
CA GLN A 126 3.66 -13.77 3.65
C GLN A 126 3.37 -12.86 2.46
N SER A 127 2.56 -13.29 1.50
CA SER A 127 2.11 -12.45 0.39
C SER A 127 1.07 -11.40 0.77
N ARG A 128 0.63 -11.38 2.02
CA ARG A 128 -0.47 -10.52 2.49
C ARG A 128 -0.06 -9.53 3.58
N VAL A 129 1.13 -9.68 4.12
CA VAL A 129 1.71 -8.80 5.14
C VAL A 129 3.19 -8.60 4.86
N VAL A 130 3.74 -7.48 5.28
CA VAL A 130 5.18 -7.23 5.20
C VAL A 130 5.88 -8.04 6.29
N VAL A 131 6.73 -8.99 5.89
CA VAL A 131 7.35 -9.95 6.82
C VAL A 131 8.43 -9.33 7.72
N ASN A 132 9.08 -8.27 7.26
CA ASN A 132 10.04 -7.49 8.05
C ASN A 132 9.45 -6.20 8.62
N ASN A 133 8.13 -6.20 8.92
CA ASN A 133 7.43 -5.05 9.46
C ASN A 133 8.06 -4.50 10.75
N LEU A 134 8.61 -5.37 11.63
CA LEU A 134 9.25 -4.93 12.87
C LEU A 134 10.47 -4.04 12.60
N GLU A 135 11.27 -4.34 11.56
CA GLU A 135 12.39 -3.50 11.17
C GLU A 135 11.93 -2.12 10.67
N VAL A 136 10.83 -2.09 9.91
CA VAL A 136 10.23 -0.85 9.41
C VAL A 136 9.68 -0.02 10.57
N LEU A 137 8.95 -0.64 11.49
CA LEU A 137 8.38 0.04 12.66
C LEU A 137 9.48 0.55 13.61
N GLU A 138 10.58 -0.18 13.77
CA GLU A 138 11.73 0.28 14.55
C GLU A 138 12.40 1.51 13.91
N ALA A 139 12.44 1.60 12.57
CA ALA A 139 12.93 2.79 11.89
C ALA A 139 12.05 4.04 12.16
N PHE A 140 10.76 3.84 12.40
CA PHE A 140 9.81 4.95 12.67
C PHE A 140 9.79 5.42 14.12
N LYS A 141 10.30 4.64 15.07
CA LYS A 141 10.03 4.81 16.50
C LYS A 141 10.38 6.20 17.06
N ASP A 142 11.43 6.82 16.55
CA ASP A 142 11.90 8.14 16.98
C ASP A 142 11.38 9.29 16.11
N HIS A 143 10.50 9.00 15.16
CA HIS A 143 9.90 9.97 14.25
C HIS A 143 8.42 10.19 14.54
N ASN A 144 7.88 11.31 14.08
CA ASN A 144 6.46 11.61 14.19
C ASN A 144 5.69 10.99 12.99
N VAL A 145 5.33 9.72 13.10
CA VAL A 145 4.56 8.98 12.07
C VAL A 145 3.12 8.78 12.54
N PRO A 146 2.22 9.77 12.40
CA PRO A 146 0.83 9.64 12.83
C PRO A 146 0.01 8.69 11.96
N LEU A 147 0.37 8.50 10.69
CA LEU A 147 -0.48 7.79 9.72
C LEU A 147 0.32 6.89 8.78
N VAL A 148 -0.17 5.66 8.61
CA VAL A 148 0.28 4.71 7.59
C VAL A 148 -0.93 4.29 6.75
N LEU A 149 -0.91 4.57 5.45
CA LEU A 149 -1.93 4.16 4.49
C LEU A 149 -1.50 2.88 3.79
N GLN A 150 -2.38 1.89 3.76
CA GLN A 150 -2.12 0.54 3.27
C GLN A 150 -3.28 0.07 2.40
N GLY A 151 -3.09 -0.98 1.62
CA GLY A 151 -4.12 -1.52 0.74
C GLY A 151 -4.11 -3.06 0.71
N HIS A 152 -4.21 -3.63 -0.51
CA HIS A 152 -4.04 -5.05 -0.82
C HIS A 152 -5.15 -5.99 -0.33
N LEU A 153 -5.68 -5.80 0.85
CA LEU A 153 -6.68 -6.70 1.44
C LEU A 153 -8.10 -6.40 0.99
N HIS A 154 -8.34 -5.24 0.35
CA HIS A 154 -9.64 -4.78 -0.13
C HIS A 154 -10.68 -4.65 0.98
N VAL A 155 -10.25 -4.36 2.20
CA VAL A 155 -11.12 -4.17 3.36
C VAL A 155 -10.86 -2.81 3.98
N GLU A 156 -11.87 -2.26 4.60
CA GLU A 156 -11.79 -1.08 5.43
C GLU A 156 -11.38 -1.51 6.85
N GLU A 157 -10.18 -1.12 7.26
CA GLU A 157 -9.64 -1.46 8.57
C GLU A 157 -8.84 -0.28 9.12
N MET A 158 -9.03 0.03 10.40
CA MET A 158 -8.20 0.99 11.14
C MET A 158 -7.64 0.34 12.39
N ILE A 159 -6.34 0.42 12.57
CA ILE A 159 -5.64 -0.03 13.77
C ILE A 159 -4.81 1.13 14.31
N ARG A 160 -4.92 1.40 15.60
CA ARG A 160 -4.02 2.32 16.27
C ARG A 160 -3.05 1.53 17.14
N TRP A 161 -1.77 1.70 16.84
CA TRP A 161 -0.68 1.12 17.62
C TRP A 161 0.26 2.23 18.08
N GLN A 162 0.39 2.38 19.40
CA GLN A 162 1.13 3.50 19.99
C GLN A 162 0.62 4.86 19.49
N ARG A 163 1.45 5.61 18.76
CA ARG A 163 1.11 6.94 18.21
C ARG A 163 0.70 6.90 16.75
N THR A 164 0.82 5.75 16.11
CA THR A 164 0.57 5.58 14.68
C THR A 164 -0.78 4.94 14.42
N THR A 165 -1.52 5.47 13.48
CA THR A 165 -2.75 4.87 12.95
C THR A 165 -2.44 4.24 11.61
N PHE A 166 -2.82 2.97 11.46
CA PHE A 166 -2.69 2.18 10.24
C PHE A 166 -4.07 2.03 9.63
N ILE A 167 -4.25 2.48 8.39
CA ILE A 167 -5.51 2.37 7.65
C ILE A 167 -5.27 1.47 6.44
N VAL A 168 -5.99 0.34 6.38
CA VAL A 168 -6.12 -0.44 5.16
C VAL A 168 -7.35 0.06 4.43
N GLY A 169 -7.17 0.49 3.20
CA GLY A 169 -8.27 0.94 2.36
C GLY A 169 -8.98 -0.21 1.66
N GLY A 170 -10.29 -0.09 1.52
CA GLY A 170 -11.04 -0.85 0.55
C GLY A 170 -10.55 -0.57 -0.87
N ALA A 171 -10.97 -1.36 -1.82
CA ALA A 171 -10.57 -1.20 -3.22
C ALA A 171 -11.68 -0.57 -4.05
N ILE A 172 -11.31 0.26 -5.03
CA ILE A 172 -12.25 0.78 -6.04
C ILE A 172 -13.03 -0.37 -6.70
N CYS A 173 -12.43 -1.54 -6.86
CA CYS A 173 -13.08 -2.71 -7.44
C CYS A 173 -13.74 -3.63 -6.40
N GLY A 174 -13.76 -3.30 -5.11
CA GLY A 174 -14.26 -4.17 -4.06
C GLY A 174 -13.69 -5.58 -4.18
N LYS A 175 -14.55 -6.62 -4.24
CA LYS A 175 -14.14 -7.98 -4.57
C LYS A 175 -14.04 -8.16 -6.09
N TRP A 176 -13.05 -7.53 -6.74
CA TRP A 176 -12.79 -7.65 -8.19
C TRP A 176 -14.04 -7.43 -9.05
N TRP A 177 -14.79 -6.36 -8.79
CA TRP A 177 -16.05 -6.00 -9.47
C TRP A 177 -17.18 -6.99 -9.25
N ARG A 178 -17.16 -7.72 -8.13
CA ARG A 178 -18.17 -8.73 -7.76
C ARG A 178 -18.95 -8.38 -6.50
N GLY A 179 -18.90 -7.14 -6.06
CA GLY A 179 -19.57 -6.63 -4.87
C GLY A 179 -18.61 -6.52 -3.67
N ALA A 180 -19.19 -6.36 -2.50
CA ALA A 180 -18.46 -6.16 -1.26
C ALA A 180 -17.53 -7.34 -0.91
N TRP A 181 -16.42 -7.02 -0.27
CA TRP A 181 -15.49 -7.97 0.30
C TRP A 181 -15.44 -7.81 1.82
N HIS A 182 -15.83 -8.83 2.57
CA HIS A 182 -15.95 -8.78 4.04
C HIS A 182 -16.71 -7.55 4.57
N GLY A 183 -17.76 -7.13 3.87
CA GLY A 183 -18.58 -5.97 4.23
C GLY A 183 -18.13 -4.66 3.61
N THR A 184 -16.88 -4.52 3.17
CA THR A 184 -16.36 -3.34 2.50
C THR A 184 -16.80 -3.32 1.04
N LYS A 185 -17.53 -2.28 0.64
CA LYS A 185 -17.99 -2.08 -0.74
C LYS A 185 -16.90 -1.40 -1.59
N GLU A 186 -17.22 -1.24 -2.86
CA GLU A 186 -16.43 -0.47 -3.80
C GLU A 186 -16.32 0.99 -3.34
N GLY A 187 -15.10 1.47 -3.15
CA GLY A 187 -14.87 2.79 -2.57
C GLY A 187 -13.41 3.19 -2.54
N PHE A 188 -13.14 4.29 -1.86
CA PHE A 188 -11.80 4.82 -1.66
C PHE A 188 -11.69 5.59 -0.34
N ASN A 189 -10.47 5.74 0.16
CA ASN A 189 -10.22 6.54 1.34
C ASN A 189 -10.16 8.02 0.98
N MET A 190 -10.83 8.87 1.76
CA MET A 190 -10.64 10.31 1.80
C MET A 190 -9.88 10.65 3.08
N ILE A 191 -8.70 11.25 2.93
CA ILE A 191 -7.88 11.68 4.07
C ILE A 191 -7.79 13.20 4.04
N THR A 192 -8.23 13.84 5.10
CA THR A 192 -8.06 15.28 5.28
C THR A 192 -6.95 15.54 6.29
N LEU A 193 -5.87 16.19 5.85
CA LEU A 193 -4.73 16.50 6.70
C LEU A 193 -4.85 17.91 7.26
N GLY A 194 -4.81 18.04 8.58
CA GLY A 194 -4.68 19.32 9.30
C GLY A 194 -3.29 19.49 9.89
N SER A 195 -3.04 20.58 10.63
CA SER A 195 -1.72 20.92 11.13
C SER A 195 -1.09 19.90 12.11
N ASN A 196 -1.85 19.04 12.76
CA ASN A 196 -1.36 17.95 13.64
C ASN A 196 -2.40 16.84 13.80
N ARG A 197 -3.31 16.74 12.87
CA ARG A 197 -4.39 15.74 12.90
C ARG A 197 -4.74 15.34 11.48
N PHE A 198 -5.37 14.20 11.34
CA PHE A 198 -6.05 13.80 10.11
C PHE A 198 -7.47 13.35 10.43
N ASP A 199 -8.35 13.52 9.46
CA ASP A 199 -9.67 12.92 9.44
C ASP A 199 -9.70 11.89 8.31
N TRP A 200 -10.46 10.81 8.49
CA TRP A 200 -10.56 9.71 7.54
C TRP A 200 -12.00 9.32 7.32
N ASP A 201 -12.38 9.26 6.05
CA ASP A 201 -13.66 8.75 5.60
C ASP A 201 -13.45 7.70 4.52
N TYR A 202 -14.21 6.62 4.56
CA TYR A 202 -14.31 5.68 3.46
C TYR A 202 -15.51 6.04 2.58
N ILE A 203 -15.26 6.39 1.34
CA ILE A 203 -16.28 6.88 0.41
C ILE A 203 -16.73 5.76 -0.52
N GLU A 204 -17.94 5.26 -0.32
CA GLU A 204 -18.60 4.35 -1.24
C GLU A 204 -19.18 5.16 -2.41
N TYR A 205 -18.82 4.85 -3.64
CA TYR A 205 -19.30 5.61 -4.81
C TYR A 205 -20.55 4.99 -5.48
N GLY A 206 -21.17 4.00 -4.84
CA GLY A 206 -22.49 3.49 -5.23
C GLY A 206 -22.47 2.53 -6.43
N TRP A 207 -21.30 1.99 -6.84
CA TRP A 207 -21.24 1.00 -7.90
C TRP A 207 -21.92 -0.30 -7.48
N GLN A 208 -22.60 -0.98 -8.45
CA GLN A 208 -23.29 -2.24 -8.21
C GLN A 208 -22.75 -3.32 -9.14
N ALA A 209 -22.44 -4.47 -8.55
CA ALA A 209 -21.93 -5.61 -9.30
C ALA A 209 -22.99 -6.19 -10.24
N ARG A 210 -22.66 -6.26 -11.53
CA ARG A 210 -23.51 -6.95 -12.52
C ARG A 210 -23.57 -8.47 -12.29
N ARG A 211 -22.53 -9.04 -11.68
CA ARG A 211 -22.41 -10.47 -11.34
C ARG A 211 -21.87 -10.61 -9.93
N PRO A 212 -22.68 -10.38 -8.89
CA PRO A 212 -22.22 -10.46 -7.52
C PRO A 212 -21.80 -11.89 -7.17
N THR A 213 -20.80 -12.01 -6.28
CA THR A 213 -20.46 -13.29 -5.69
C THR A 213 -21.66 -13.79 -4.88
N LYS A 214 -22.08 -15.03 -5.07
CA LYS A 214 -23.06 -15.67 -4.19
C LYS A 214 -22.50 -15.65 -2.76
N LYS A 215 -23.33 -15.32 -1.79
CA LYS A 215 -23.00 -15.35 -0.36
C LYS A 215 -22.66 -16.77 0.07
#